data_2a2900d3a03a091ced5c6df8da8a665c
#
_entry.id   2a2900d3a03a091ced5c6df8da8a665c
#
_cell.length_a   1.000
_cell.length_b   1.000
_cell.length_c   1.000
_cell.angle_alpha   90.00
_cell.angle_beta   90.00
_cell.angle_gamma   90.00
#
_symmetry.space_group_name_H-M   'P 1'
#
loop_
_entity.id
_entity.type
_entity.pdbx_description
1 polymer ?
#
loop_
_entity_poly.entity_id
_entity_poly.type
_entity_poly.pdbx_seq_one_letter_code
_entity_poly.pdbx_strand_id
1 'polypeptide(L)'
;DSYVEGVIATIRGASRSEQLGAIETVYFGGGTPTYLGDKRLSSLLYTLSLSMHLTPEVECTIEANPDSLSESMVKDMFALGATRISIGVQSFDDGLLSFLGRVHSSSQAKRAVELAQIRFDNVSIDLMCGLPGQTEEGFRNDLELALQLGVKHVSVYPLMVEEGTPLFQRVEKGIDHIDEDLGADLMQVAAEVLGDAGMHRYEVASYAFDGFESRHNTAYWTGKPYLGLGE
;
A
#
# COMPACT_ATOMS: atom_id res chain seq x y z
N ASP A 1 -0.53 9.55 -21.30
CA ASP A 1 0.68 9.14 -22.06
C ASP A 1 1.86 10.08 -21.73
N SER A 2 1.72 11.40 -21.77
CA SER A 2 2.82 12.35 -21.48
C SER A 2 3.47 12.18 -20.09
N TYR A 3 2.69 11.89 -19.05
CA TYR A 3 3.22 11.60 -17.70
C TYR A 3 4.15 10.38 -17.71
N VAL A 4 3.68 9.25 -18.25
CA VAL A 4 4.48 8.02 -18.31
C VAL A 4 5.75 8.19 -19.15
N GLU A 5 5.66 8.91 -20.27
CA GLU A 5 6.82 9.27 -21.10
C GLU A 5 7.83 10.13 -20.32
N GLY A 6 7.33 11.08 -19.54
CA GLY A 6 8.16 11.90 -18.63
C GLY A 6 8.90 11.07 -17.59
N VAL A 7 8.19 10.17 -16.91
CA VAL A 7 8.80 9.26 -15.91
C VAL A 7 9.83 8.35 -16.57
N ILE A 8 9.54 7.77 -17.75
CA ILE A 8 10.48 6.96 -18.52
C ILE A 8 11.75 7.76 -18.89
N ALA A 9 11.58 9.00 -19.31
CA ALA A 9 12.72 9.87 -19.64
C ALA A 9 13.57 10.15 -18.39
N THR A 10 12.93 10.37 -17.23
CA THR A 10 13.61 10.60 -15.95
C THR A 10 14.35 9.35 -15.48
N ILE A 11 13.75 8.16 -15.58
CA ILE A 11 14.41 6.86 -15.28
C ILE A 11 15.69 6.72 -16.13
N ARG A 12 15.58 6.92 -17.44
CA ARG A 12 16.72 6.84 -18.38
C ARG A 12 17.78 7.91 -18.12
N GLY A 13 17.36 9.09 -17.71
CA GLY A 13 18.27 10.19 -17.32
C GLY A 13 19.06 9.82 -16.06
N ALA A 14 18.35 9.37 -15.03
CA ALA A 14 18.94 8.96 -13.77
C ALA A 14 19.92 7.78 -13.92
N SER A 15 19.59 6.80 -14.77
CA SER A 15 20.44 5.63 -15.00
C SER A 15 21.81 5.96 -15.61
N ARG A 16 21.94 7.13 -16.23
CA ARG A 16 23.22 7.63 -16.78
C ARG A 16 24.06 8.36 -15.74
N SER A 17 23.51 8.58 -14.55
CA SER A 17 24.22 9.22 -13.46
C SER A 17 25.16 8.20 -12.81
N GLU A 18 26.47 8.52 -12.78
CA GLU A 18 27.46 7.69 -12.06
C GLU A 18 27.28 7.71 -10.53
N GLN A 19 26.32 8.50 -10.03
CA GLN A 19 26.02 8.62 -8.60
C GLN A 19 25.07 7.53 -8.07
N LEU A 20 24.39 6.80 -8.98
CA LEU A 20 23.49 5.70 -8.60
C LEU A 20 24.27 4.41 -8.46
N GLY A 21 24.34 3.90 -7.23
CA GLY A 21 24.81 2.55 -6.93
C GLY A 21 23.79 1.47 -7.30
N ALA A 22 24.00 0.27 -6.79
CA ALA A 22 23.03 -0.81 -6.89
C ALA A 22 21.77 -0.50 -6.07
N ILE A 23 20.60 -0.66 -6.68
CA ILE A 23 19.29 -0.35 -6.08
C ILE A 23 18.78 -1.58 -5.35
N GLU A 24 18.56 -1.44 -4.04
CA GLU A 24 18.08 -2.51 -3.17
C GLU A 24 16.55 -2.55 -3.07
N THR A 25 15.89 -1.38 -3.24
CA THR A 25 14.43 -1.26 -3.17
C THR A 25 13.89 -0.33 -4.24
N VAL A 26 12.72 -0.67 -4.77
CA VAL A 26 11.92 0.16 -5.69
C VAL A 26 10.50 0.22 -5.15
N TYR A 27 9.89 1.39 -5.19
CA TYR A 27 8.53 1.58 -4.71
C TYR A 27 7.72 2.41 -5.71
N PHE A 28 6.66 1.81 -6.23
CA PHE A 28 5.67 2.49 -7.06
C PHE A 28 4.48 2.85 -6.17
N GLY A 29 4.36 4.13 -5.85
CA GLY A 29 3.33 4.65 -4.95
C GLY A 29 2.91 6.08 -5.29
N GLY A 30 2.22 6.73 -4.35
CA GLY A 30 1.75 8.11 -4.45
C GLY A 30 0.26 8.16 -4.80
N GLY A 31 -0.11 8.39 -6.07
CA GLY A 31 -1.45 8.05 -6.55
C GLY A 31 -1.57 6.53 -6.62
N THR A 32 -2.53 5.97 -7.31
CA THR A 32 -2.61 4.51 -7.44
C THR A 32 -1.95 4.06 -8.75
N PRO A 33 -0.75 3.42 -8.72
CA PRO A 33 -0.04 3.00 -9.92
C PRO A 33 -0.85 2.11 -10.86
N THR A 34 -1.72 1.26 -10.30
CA THR A 34 -2.58 0.36 -11.08
C THR A 34 -3.63 1.08 -11.92
N TYR A 35 -3.97 2.35 -11.63
CA TYR A 35 -4.82 3.17 -12.49
C TYR A 35 -4.14 3.63 -13.78
N LEU A 36 -2.82 3.49 -13.91
CA LEU A 36 -2.14 3.71 -15.18
C LEU A 36 -2.57 2.71 -16.25
N GLY A 37 -3.08 1.55 -15.82
CA GLY A 37 -3.43 0.42 -16.67
C GLY A 37 -2.24 -0.45 -17.08
N ASP A 38 -2.52 -1.68 -17.50
CA ASP A 38 -1.53 -2.73 -17.74
C ASP A 38 -0.34 -2.27 -18.58
N LYS A 39 -0.61 -1.67 -19.74
CA LYS A 39 0.43 -1.29 -20.71
C LYS A 39 1.40 -0.24 -20.18
N ARG A 40 0.86 0.80 -19.50
CA ARG A 40 1.69 1.92 -19.01
C ARG A 40 2.52 1.49 -17.81
N LEU A 41 1.92 0.77 -16.86
CA LEU A 41 2.64 0.23 -15.71
C LEU A 41 3.73 -0.75 -16.15
N SER A 42 3.42 -1.64 -17.09
CA SER A 42 4.40 -2.57 -17.67
C SER A 42 5.55 -1.83 -18.37
N SER A 43 5.28 -0.72 -19.08
CA SER A 43 6.33 0.08 -19.71
C SER A 43 7.27 0.72 -18.69
N LEU A 44 6.75 1.18 -17.55
CA LEU A 44 7.56 1.74 -16.47
C LEU A 44 8.46 0.66 -15.85
N LEU A 45 7.87 -0.48 -15.46
CA LEU A 45 8.60 -1.61 -14.88
C LEU A 45 9.69 -2.12 -15.81
N TYR A 46 9.36 -2.32 -17.08
CA TYR A 46 10.31 -2.76 -18.11
C TYR A 46 11.45 -1.75 -18.29
N THR A 47 11.13 -0.45 -18.39
CA THR A 47 12.17 0.58 -18.50
C THR A 47 13.08 0.60 -17.29
N LEU A 48 12.53 0.48 -16.10
CA LEU A 48 13.30 0.47 -14.85
C LEU A 48 14.23 -0.75 -14.81
N SER A 49 13.73 -1.94 -15.11
CA SER A 49 14.52 -3.19 -15.09
C SER A 49 15.68 -3.19 -16.09
N LEU A 50 15.51 -2.50 -17.24
CA LEU A 50 16.56 -2.38 -18.25
C LEU A 50 17.56 -1.25 -17.98
N SER A 51 17.11 -0.20 -17.29
CA SER A 51 17.90 1.03 -17.14
C SER A 51 18.66 1.11 -15.83
N MET A 52 18.17 0.46 -14.78
CA MET A 52 18.71 0.57 -13.44
C MET A 52 19.50 -0.68 -13.03
N HIS A 53 20.55 -0.48 -12.26
CA HIS A 53 21.31 -1.59 -11.66
C HIS A 53 20.59 -2.08 -10.40
N LEU A 54 19.66 -3.01 -10.57
CA LEU A 54 18.92 -3.63 -9.46
C LEU A 54 19.75 -4.76 -8.85
N THR A 55 19.73 -4.88 -7.51
CA THR A 55 20.32 -6.04 -6.84
C THR A 55 19.53 -7.33 -7.16
N PRO A 56 20.13 -8.51 -7.08
CA PRO A 56 19.41 -9.77 -7.27
C PRO A 56 18.23 -9.96 -6.32
N GLU A 57 18.32 -9.39 -5.11
CA GLU A 57 17.31 -9.47 -4.06
C GLU A 57 16.52 -8.17 -3.94
N VAL A 58 16.39 -7.40 -5.03
CA VAL A 58 15.63 -6.13 -5.00
C VAL A 58 14.20 -6.35 -4.51
N GLU A 59 13.76 -5.51 -3.55
CA GLU A 59 12.35 -5.42 -3.23
C GLU A 59 11.70 -4.41 -4.17
N CYS A 60 10.79 -4.85 -5.01
CA CYS A 60 9.99 -4.00 -5.89
C CYS A 60 8.53 -4.04 -5.45
N THR A 61 8.08 -2.99 -4.78
CA THR A 61 6.71 -2.84 -4.28
C THR A 61 5.87 -2.04 -5.26
N ILE A 62 4.62 -2.48 -5.46
CA ILE A 62 3.62 -1.75 -6.24
C ILE A 62 2.37 -1.56 -5.38
N GLU A 63 1.91 -0.31 -5.25
CA GLU A 63 0.62 0.00 -4.65
C GLU A 63 -0.51 -0.27 -5.64
N ALA A 64 -1.62 -0.81 -5.11
CA ALA A 64 -2.81 -1.13 -5.87
C ALA A 64 -4.08 -0.78 -5.10
N ASN A 65 -5.16 -0.48 -5.83
CA ASN A 65 -6.50 -0.48 -5.27
C ASN A 65 -7.27 -1.73 -5.72
N PRO A 66 -8.19 -2.24 -4.89
CA PRO A 66 -8.96 -3.45 -5.21
C PRO A 66 -9.74 -3.38 -6.52
N ASP A 67 -10.25 -2.19 -6.88
CA ASP A 67 -11.03 -1.97 -8.09
C ASP A 67 -10.21 -1.88 -9.37
N SER A 68 -8.89 -1.62 -9.26
CA SER A 68 -8.00 -1.44 -10.41
C SER A 68 -7.13 -2.66 -10.72
N LEU A 69 -7.19 -3.71 -9.89
CA LEU A 69 -6.36 -4.89 -10.03
C LEU A 69 -7.02 -5.93 -10.94
N SER A 70 -6.30 -6.38 -11.97
CA SER A 70 -6.72 -7.44 -12.89
C SER A 70 -5.74 -8.61 -12.89
N GLU A 71 -6.19 -9.79 -13.35
CA GLU A 71 -5.32 -10.97 -13.47
C GLU A 71 -4.15 -10.74 -14.43
N SER A 72 -4.40 -10.05 -15.56
CA SER A 72 -3.34 -9.68 -16.50
C SER A 72 -2.32 -8.77 -15.85
N MET A 73 -2.77 -7.75 -15.11
CA MET A 73 -1.89 -6.81 -14.42
C MET A 73 -1.02 -7.51 -13.36
N VAL A 74 -1.61 -8.37 -12.53
CA VAL A 74 -0.88 -9.15 -11.51
C VAL A 74 0.20 -10.02 -12.18
N LYS A 75 -0.14 -10.69 -13.28
CA LYS A 75 0.80 -11.51 -14.05
C LYS A 75 1.94 -10.67 -14.63
N ASP A 76 1.63 -9.53 -15.24
CA ASP A 76 2.63 -8.69 -15.90
C ASP A 76 3.55 -8.01 -14.88
N MET A 77 3.02 -7.50 -13.76
CA MET A 77 3.82 -6.95 -12.68
C MET A 77 4.83 -7.98 -12.14
N PHE A 78 4.36 -9.19 -11.85
CA PHE A 78 5.22 -10.27 -11.37
C PHE A 78 6.29 -10.65 -12.40
N ALA A 79 5.92 -10.81 -13.67
CA ALA A 79 6.84 -11.17 -14.75
C ALA A 79 7.90 -10.07 -15.01
N LEU A 80 7.59 -8.82 -14.70
CA LEU A 80 8.49 -7.68 -14.86
C LEU A 80 9.30 -7.34 -13.60
N GLY A 81 9.27 -8.21 -12.59
CA GLY A 81 10.16 -8.13 -11.44
C GLY A 81 9.59 -7.45 -10.20
N ALA A 82 8.27 -7.18 -10.16
CA ALA A 82 7.64 -6.83 -8.88
C ALA A 82 7.70 -8.02 -7.93
N THR A 83 8.05 -7.77 -6.67
CA THR A 83 8.22 -8.81 -5.62
C THR A 83 7.24 -8.65 -4.47
N ARG A 84 6.62 -7.47 -4.34
CA ARG A 84 5.67 -7.13 -3.28
C ARG A 84 4.53 -6.30 -3.84
N ILE A 85 3.32 -6.51 -3.33
CA ILE A 85 2.16 -5.70 -3.66
C ILE A 85 1.53 -5.18 -2.36
N SER A 86 1.15 -3.88 -2.30
CA SER A 86 0.40 -3.28 -1.19
C SER A 86 -0.97 -2.88 -1.69
N ILE A 87 -2.03 -3.38 -1.06
CA ILE A 87 -3.41 -3.18 -1.52
C ILE A 87 -4.15 -2.30 -0.52
N GLY A 88 -4.60 -1.14 -0.98
CA GLY A 88 -5.36 -0.18 -0.19
C GLY A 88 -6.80 -0.66 0.08
N VAL A 89 -6.96 -1.62 0.98
CA VAL A 89 -8.25 -2.20 1.39
C VAL A 89 -9.06 -1.21 2.23
N GLN A 90 -8.43 -0.57 3.20
CA GLN A 90 -8.94 0.41 4.16
C GLN A 90 -9.88 -0.19 5.22
N SER A 91 -10.87 -0.97 4.84
CA SER A 91 -11.79 -1.72 5.71
C SER A 91 -12.47 -2.84 4.92
N PHE A 92 -13.01 -3.82 5.61
CA PHE A 92 -13.92 -4.82 5.02
C PHE A 92 -15.40 -4.54 5.37
N ASP A 93 -15.71 -3.35 5.87
CA ASP A 93 -17.08 -2.86 6.07
C ASP A 93 -17.49 -1.94 4.92
N ASP A 94 -18.54 -2.30 4.18
CA ASP A 94 -19.00 -1.53 3.01
C ASP A 94 -19.53 -0.13 3.40
N GLY A 95 -20.03 0.06 4.63
CA GLY A 95 -20.47 1.36 5.13
C GLY A 95 -19.27 2.30 5.35
N LEU A 96 -18.19 1.80 5.97
CA LEU A 96 -16.95 2.55 6.16
C LEU A 96 -16.25 2.84 4.83
N LEU A 97 -16.23 1.87 3.90
CA LEU A 97 -15.72 2.09 2.55
C LEU A 97 -16.49 3.21 1.82
N SER A 98 -17.81 3.19 1.91
CA SER A 98 -18.65 4.24 1.34
C SER A 98 -18.39 5.61 1.99
N PHE A 99 -18.21 5.66 3.31
CA PHE A 99 -17.84 6.88 4.04
C PHE A 99 -16.51 7.46 3.52
N LEU A 100 -15.52 6.60 3.27
CA LEU A 100 -14.21 6.98 2.73
C LEU A 100 -14.27 7.34 1.23
N GLY A 101 -15.43 7.23 0.57
CA GLY A 101 -15.57 7.46 -0.87
C GLY A 101 -14.88 6.39 -1.72
N ARG A 102 -14.66 5.19 -1.17
CA ARG A 102 -14.07 4.09 -1.91
C ARG A 102 -15.09 3.51 -2.89
N VAL A 103 -14.60 3.17 -4.09
CA VAL A 103 -15.45 2.62 -5.17
C VAL A 103 -15.54 1.09 -5.12
N HIS A 104 -14.63 0.44 -4.39
CA HIS A 104 -14.65 -1.00 -4.20
C HIS A 104 -15.48 -1.41 -2.97
N SER A 105 -15.98 -2.63 -3.00
CA SER A 105 -16.65 -3.29 -1.87
C SER A 105 -15.72 -4.23 -1.11
N SER A 106 -16.13 -4.64 0.09
CA SER A 106 -15.47 -5.68 0.89
C SER A 106 -15.21 -6.96 0.07
N SER A 107 -16.18 -7.40 -0.71
CA SER A 107 -16.02 -8.59 -1.56
C SER A 107 -14.96 -8.39 -2.65
N GLN A 108 -14.86 -7.20 -3.23
CA GLN A 108 -13.82 -6.87 -4.21
C GLN A 108 -12.45 -6.79 -3.54
N ALA A 109 -12.35 -6.24 -2.32
CA ALA A 109 -11.10 -6.21 -1.56
C ALA A 109 -10.56 -7.63 -1.29
N LYS A 110 -11.41 -8.55 -0.83
CA LYS A 110 -11.04 -9.96 -0.62
C LYS A 110 -10.53 -10.61 -1.91
N ARG A 111 -11.26 -10.46 -3.00
CA ARG A 111 -10.87 -11.01 -4.31
C ARG A 111 -9.57 -10.41 -4.83
N ALA A 112 -9.29 -9.13 -4.57
CA ALA A 112 -8.04 -8.50 -4.98
C ALA A 112 -6.84 -9.09 -4.23
N VAL A 113 -6.99 -9.36 -2.92
CA VAL A 113 -5.97 -10.04 -2.12
C VAL A 113 -5.72 -11.45 -2.63
N GLU A 114 -6.78 -12.26 -2.82
CA GLU A 114 -6.69 -13.61 -3.38
C GLU A 114 -6.03 -13.62 -4.76
N LEU A 115 -6.40 -12.67 -5.62
CA LEU A 115 -5.83 -12.52 -6.95
C LEU A 115 -4.33 -12.21 -6.91
N ALA A 116 -3.90 -11.30 -6.02
CA ALA A 116 -2.49 -10.96 -5.83
C ALA A 116 -1.69 -12.19 -5.36
N GLN A 117 -2.24 -12.98 -4.44
CA GLN A 117 -1.60 -14.16 -3.87
C GLN A 117 -1.38 -15.31 -4.87
N ILE A 118 -2.03 -15.28 -6.05
CA ILE A 118 -1.74 -16.25 -7.13
C ILE A 118 -0.28 -16.15 -7.59
N ARG A 119 0.35 -14.98 -7.46
CA ARG A 119 1.71 -14.71 -7.95
C ARG A 119 2.65 -14.18 -6.88
N PHE A 120 2.14 -13.40 -5.93
CA PHE A 120 2.94 -12.76 -4.89
C PHE A 120 2.80 -13.51 -3.58
N ASP A 121 3.92 -13.94 -3.00
CA ASP A 121 3.96 -14.42 -1.62
C ASP A 121 3.92 -13.25 -0.62
N ASN A 122 4.52 -12.10 -0.99
CA ASN A 122 4.54 -10.89 -0.18
C ASN A 122 3.40 -9.94 -0.58
N VAL A 123 2.22 -10.20 0.01
CA VAL A 123 1.04 -9.33 -0.13
C VAL A 123 0.82 -8.57 1.17
N SER A 124 0.75 -7.24 1.04
CA SER A 124 0.40 -6.30 2.10
C SER A 124 -1.00 -5.74 1.88
N ILE A 125 -1.69 -5.44 2.96
CA ILE A 125 -2.90 -4.63 2.93
C ILE A 125 -2.77 -3.41 3.84
N ASP A 126 -3.45 -2.33 3.46
CA ASP A 126 -3.56 -1.13 4.26
C ASP A 126 -4.97 -1.04 4.84
N LEU A 127 -5.08 -0.86 6.15
CA LEU A 127 -6.33 -0.67 6.89
C LEU A 127 -6.34 0.71 7.57
N MET A 128 -7.53 1.26 7.75
CA MET A 128 -7.72 2.51 8.48
C MET A 128 -8.47 2.27 9.78
N CYS A 129 -8.09 2.99 10.82
CA CYS A 129 -8.76 2.99 12.10
C CYS A 129 -9.16 4.40 12.55
N GLY A 130 -10.09 4.50 13.53
CA GLY A 130 -10.62 5.78 14.00
C GLY A 130 -11.62 6.43 13.04
N LEU A 131 -12.25 5.64 12.16
CA LEU A 131 -13.26 6.14 11.24
C LEU A 131 -14.57 6.45 11.98
N PRO A 132 -15.30 7.53 11.62
CA PRO A 132 -16.64 7.77 12.15
C PRO A 132 -17.56 6.57 11.97
N GLY A 133 -18.14 6.11 13.07
CA GLY A 133 -19.00 4.93 13.10
C GLY A 133 -18.28 3.59 13.16
N GLN A 134 -16.95 3.57 13.12
CA GLN A 134 -16.16 2.35 13.36
C GLN A 134 -16.28 1.94 14.84
N THR A 135 -16.37 0.64 15.08
CA THR A 135 -16.36 0.06 16.43
C THR A 135 -15.13 -0.81 16.63
N GLU A 136 -14.75 -1.04 17.89
CA GLU A 136 -13.66 -1.97 18.20
C GLU A 136 -13.94 -3.38 17.63
N GLU A 137 -15.16 -3.89 17.81
CA GLU A 137 -15.55 -5.21 17.28
C GLU A 137 -15.44 -5.25 15.75
N GLY A 138 -15.91 -4.22 15.06
CA GLY A 138 -15.81 -4.13 13.59
C GLY A 138 -14.37 -4.11 13.13
N PHE A 139 -13.50 -3.36 13.81
CA PHE A 139 -12.09 -3.30 13.46
C PHE A 139 -11.33 -4.61 13.78
N ARG A 140 -11.66 -5.28 14.90
CA ARG A 140 -11.15 -6.64 15.18
C ARG A 140 -11.52 -7.62 14.07
N ASN A 141 -12.75 -7.57 13.57
CA ASN A 141 -13.19 -8.39 12.45
C ASN A 141 -12.39 -8.09 11.16
N ASP A 142 -12.07 -6.82 10.89
CA ASP A 142 -11.21 -6.43 9.75
C ASP A 142 -9.81 -7.06 9.87
N LEU A 143 -9.19 -6.99 11.06
CA LEU A 143 -7.88 -7.57 11.33
C LEU A 143 -7.88 -9.10 11.23
N GLU A 144 -8.87 -9.76 11.84
CA GLU A 144 -9.01 -11.21 11.79
C GLU A 144 -9.23 -11.70 10.36
N LEU A 145 -10.01 -10.97 9.56
CA LEU A 145 -10.21 -11.29 8.17
C LEU A 145 -8.92 -11.13 7.35
N ALA A 146 -8.11 -10.11 7.63
CA ALA A 146 -6.80 -9.95 7.04
C ALA A 146 -5.90 -11.16 7.30
N LEU A 147 -5.89 -11.63 8.57
CA LEU A 147 -5.15 -12.84 8.98
C LEU A 147 -5.69 -14.10 8.29
N GLN A 148 -7.02 -14.26 8.19
CA GLN A 148 -7.66 -15.38 7.50
C GLN A 148 -7.32 -15.42 6.01
N LEU A 149 -7.21 -14.26 5.36
CA LEU A 149 -6.75 -14.14 3.98
C LEU A 149 -5.27 -14.48 3.80
N GLY A 150 -4.52 -14.64 4.90
CA GLY A 150 -3.12 -15.08 4.88
C GLY A 150 -2.14 -14.03 4.38
N VAL A 151 -2.48 -12.72 4.47
CA VAL A 151 -1.54 -11.65 4.14
C VAL A 151 -0.33 -11.68 5.07
N LYS A 152 0.82 -11.25 4.56
CA LYS A 152 2.09 -11.33 5.30
C LYS A 152 2.45 -10.01 6.00
N HIS A 153 1.75 -8.95 5.65
CA HIS A 153 2.03 -7.60 6.13
C HIS A 153 0.71 -6.82 6.21
N VAL A 154 0.54 -6.04 7.26
CA VAL A 154 -0.62 -5.15 7.47
C VAL A 154 -0.10 -3.78 7.90
N SER A 155 -0.51 -2.72 7.19
CA SER A 155 -0.33 -1.35 7.67
C SER A 155 -1.65 -0.85 8.24
N VAL A 156 -1.61 -0.22 9.41
CA VAL A 156 -2.78 0.37 10.08
C VAL A 156 -2.56 1.85 10.25
N TYR A 157 -3.41 2.65 9.63
CA TYR A 157 -3.33 4.12 9.66
C TYR A 157 -4.52 4.69 10.43
N PRO A 158 -4.29 5.49 11.48
CA PRO A 158 -5.37 6.26 12.08
C PRO A 158 -5.85 7.32 11.09
N LEU A 159 -7.17 7.58 11.09
CA LEU A 159 -7.74 8.63 10.25
C LEU A 159 -7.16 9.99 10.65
N MET A 160 -6.54 10.65 9.71
CA MET A 160 -6.08 12.04 9.84
C MET A 160 -6.93 12.95 8.96
N VAL A 161 -7.37 14.07 9.54
CA VAL A 161 -8.19 15.06 8.81
C VAL A 161 -7.25 16.10 8.20
N GLU A 162 -7.06 16.01 6.90
CA GLU A 162 -6.20 16.92 6.14
C GLU A 162 -6.98 18.18 5.72
N GLU A 163 -6.42 19.37 5.96
CA GLU A 163 -6.97 20.63 5.52
C GLU A 163 -7.23 20.67 4.02
N GLY A 164 -8.35 21.25 3.61
CA GLY A 164 -8.74 21.34 2.21
C GLY A 164 -9.46 20.10 1.64
N THR A 165 -9.58 19.02 2.42
CA THR A 165 -10.33 17.83 2.01
C THR A 165 -11.84 17.97 2.24
N PRO A 166 -12.69 17.20 1.53
CA PRO A 166 -14.12 17.15 1.81
C PRO A 166 -14.44 16.73 3.26
N LEU A 167 -13.66 15.83 3.83
CA LEU A 167 -13.84 15.41 5.23
C LEU A 167 -13.55 16.57 6.19
N PHE A 168 -12.48 17.33 5.98
CA PHE A 168 -12.16 18.51 6.78
C PHE A 168 -13.34 19.48 6.80
N GLN A 169 -13.94 19.76 5.64
CA GLN A 169 -15.10 20.68 5.56
C GLN A 169 -16.33 20.13 6.30
N ARG A 170 -16.53 18.82 6.35
CA ARG A 170 -17.63 18.18 7.08
C ARG A 170 -17.41 18.27 8.59
N VAL A 171 -16.17 18.06 9.03
CA VAL A 171 -15.77 18.20 10.44
C VAL A 171 -15.91 19.65 10.90
N GLU A 172 -15.41 20.63 10.12
CA GLU A 172 -15.57 22.06 10.44
C GLU A 172 -17.05 22.48 10.58
N LYS A 173 -17.94 21.90 9.77
CA LYS A 173 -19.38 22.16 9.83
C LYS A 173 -20.10 21.37 10.93
N GLY A 174 -19.38 20.56 11.72
CA GLY A 174 -19.96 19.70 12.76
C GLY A 174 -20.86 18.59 12.23
N ILE A 175 -20.70 18.19 10.95
CA ILE A 175 -21.45 17.08 10.34
C ILE A 175 -20.84 15.75 10.75
N ASP A 176 -19.52 15.67 10.77
CA ASP A 176 -18.78 14.51 11.26
C ASP A 176 -17.98 14.87 12.50
N HIS A 177 -17.82 13.90 13.39
CA HIS A 177 -16.98 14.01 14.57
C HIS A 177 -15.89 12.93 14.48
N ILE A 178 -14.65 13.35 14.68
CA ILE A 178 -13.51 12.44 14.75
C ILE A 178 -13.16 12.26 16.22
N ASP A 179 -13.12 11.02 16.63
CA ASP A 179 -12.71 10.61 17.96
C ASP A 179 -11.24 10.16 17.90
N GLU A 180 -10.34 11.05 18.34
CA GLU A 180 -8.90 10.76 18.35
C GLU A 180 -8.53 9.68 19.35
N ASP A 181 -9.26 9.59 20.48
CA ASP A 181 -9.04 8.55 21.49
C ASP A 181 -9.40 7.17 20.91
N LEU A 182 -10.50 7.07 20.16
CA LEU A 182 -10.86 5.84 19.44
C LEU A 182 -9.75 5.40 18.49
N GLY A 183 -9.17 6.35 17.75
CA GLY A 183 -8.06 6.05 16.84
C GLY A 183 -6.86 5.44 17.58
N ALA A 184 -6.49 5.99 18.73
CA ALA A 184 -5.41 5.48 19.55
C ALA A 184 -5.72 4.10 20.15
N ASP A 185 -6.96 3.90 20.66
CA ASP A 185 -7.41 2.62 21.20
C ASP A 185 -7.40 1.54 20.13
N LEU A 186 -7.86 1.83 18.92
CA LEU A 186 -7.85 0.87 17.81
C LEU A 186 -6.44 0.53 17.33
N MET A 187 -5.49 1.45 17.41
CA MET A 187 -4.07 1.13 17.17
C MET A 187 -3.52 0.14 18.20
N GLN A 188 -3.99 0.22 19.47
CA GLN A 188 -3.64 -0.78 20.49
C GLN A 188 -4.27 -2.14 20.18
N VAL A 189 -5.54 -2.16 19.76
CA VAL A 189 -6.23 -3.38 19.30
C VAL A 189 -5.47 -4.04 18.15
N ALA A 190 -4.97 -3.25 17.19
CA ALA A 190 -4.16 -3.79 16.10
C ALA A 190 -2.88 -4.45 16.61
N ALA A 191 -2.20 -3.82 17.56
CA ALA A 191 -0.98 -4.37 18.17
C ALA A 191 -1.24 -5.70 18.89
N GLU A 192 -2.37 -5.83 19.58
CA GLU A 192 -2.77 -7.06 20.26
C GLU A 192 -3.11 -8.16 19.26
N VAL A 193 -4.06 -7.92 18.35
CA VAL A 193 -4.58 -8.95 17.43
C VAL A 193 -3.48 -9.44 16.48
N LEU A 194 -2.71 -8.54 15.90
CA LEU A 194 -1.64 -8.90 14.96
C LEU A 194 -0.45 -9.54 15.72
N GLY A 195 -0.14 -9.04 16.92
CA GLY A 195 0.90 -9.60 17.79
C GLY A 195 0.60 -11.02 18.23
N ASP A 196 -0.63 -11.30 18.66
CA ASP A 196 -1.09 -12.63 19.04
C ASP A 196 -1.04 -13.63 17.87
N ALA A 197 -1.19 -13.13 16.64
CA ALA A 197 -1.05 -13.91 15.41
C ALA A 197 0.42 -14.15 15.00
N GLY A 198 1.39 -13.51 15.69
CA GLY A 198 2.82 -13.66 15.42
C GLY A 198 3.39 -12.61 14.45
N MET A 199 2.64 -11.58 14.10
CA MET A 199 3.19 -10.40 13.41
C MET A 199 3.82 -9.46 14.43
N HIS A 200 4.99 -8.91 14.13
CA HIS A 200 5.61 -7.89 14.96
C HIS A 200 5.46 -6.51 14.32
N ARG A 201 5.30 -5.49 15.15
CA ARG A 201 5.32 -4.09 14.72
C ARG A 201 6.78 -3.66 14.51
N TYR A 202 7.17 -3.36 13.29
CA TYR A 202 8.55 -2.98 12.96
C TYR A 202 8.74 -1.48 12.69
N GLU A 203 7.63 -0.76 12.48
CA GLU A 203 7.59 0.70 12.37
C GLU A 203 6.23 1.23 12.87
N VAL A 204 5.97 2.55 12.74
CA VAL A 204 4.83 3.21 13.41
C VAL A 204 3.48 2.63 13.00
N ALA A 205 3.29 2.30 11.72
CA ALA A 205 1.99 1.88 11.18
C ALA A 205 1.97 0.40 10.77
N SER A 206 3.13 -0.26 10.64
CA SER A 206 3.19 -1.54 9.92
C SER A 206 3.60 -2.72 10.79
N TYR A 207 2.92 -3.83 10.54
CA TYR A 207 3.09 -5.13 11.16
C TYR A 207 3.40 -6.17 10.11
N ALA A 208 4.32 -7.08 10.38
CA ALA A 208 4.69 -8.15 9.46
C ALA A 208 5.05 -9.44 10.18
N PHE A 209 4.94 -10.57 9.51
CA PHE A 209 5.68 -11.77 9.89
C PHE A 209 7.17 -11.59 9.57
N ASP A 210 8.04 -12.33 10.27
CA ASP A 210 9.49 -12.27 10.08
C ASP A 210 9.87 -12.47 8.61
N GLY A 211 10.64 -11.52 8.07
CA GLY A 211 11.11 -11.54 6.69
C GLY A 211 10.14 -10.95 5.65
N PHE A 212 8.99 -10.42 6.10
CA PHE A 212 8.01 -9.75 5.25
C PHE A 212 7.88 -8.24 5.53
N GLU A 213 8.77 -7.68 6.34
CA GLU A 213 8.87 -6.24 6.55
C GLU A 213 9.16 -5.53 5.22
N SER A 214 8.56 -4.36 5.00
CA SER A 214 8.92 -3.55 3.86
C SER A 214 10.34 -2.99 4.02
N ARG A 215 11.25 -3.47 3.21
CA ARG A 215 12.65 -3.00 3.20
C ARG A 215 12.72 -1.54 2.74
N HIS A 216 11.82 -1.13 1.84
CA HIS A 216 11.74 0.24 1.38
C HIS A 216 11.34 1.19 2.53
N ASN A 217 10.27 0.87 3.28
CA ASN A 217 9.84 1.68 4.42
C ASN A 217 10.94 1.73 5.49
N THR A 218 11.57 0.60 5.79
CA THR A 218 12.70 0.53 6.73
C THR A 218 13.86 1.42 6.27
N ALA A 219 14.16 1.44 4.97
CA ALA A 219 15.20 2.30 4.41
C ALA A 219 14.90 3.79 4.63
N TYR A 220 13.64 4.19 4.45
CA TYR A 220 13.17 5.55 4.73
C TYR A 220 13.39 5.93 6.20
N TRP A 221 12.91 5.11 7.13
CA TRP A 221 13.00 5.38 8.57
C TRP A 221 14.44 5.35 9.10
N THR A 222 15.34 4.63 8.43
CA THR A 222 16.76 4.58 8.79
C THR A 222 17.61 5.60 8.05
N GLY A 223 17.00 6.50 7.26
CA GLY A 223 17.67 7.61 6.59
C GLY A 223 18.56 7.17 5.42
N LYS A 224 18.28 6.02 4.80
CA LYS A 224 18.99 5.63 3.57
C LYS A 224 18.69 6.62 2.44
N PRO A 225 19.67 6.99 1.60
CA PRO A 225 19.41 7.83 0.44
C PRO A 225 18.41 7.17 -0.52
N TYR A 226 17.52 7.96 -1.09
CA TYR A 226 16.60 7.52 -2.12
C TYR A 226 16.51 8.53 -3.25
N LEU A 227 16.06 8.09 -4.40
CA LEU A 227 15.77 8.92 -5.57
C LEU A 227 14.27 8.92 -5.84
N GLY A 228 13.62 10.09 -5.74
CA GLY A 228 12.24 10.30 -6.17
C GLY A 228 12.16 10.52 -7.68
N LEU A 229 11.20 9.88 -8.33
CA LEU A 229 10.93 10.00 -9.76
C LEU A 229 9.43 10.17 -9.96
N GLY A 230 9.01 11.00 -10.91
CA GLY A 230 7.60 11.10 -11.31
C GLY A 230 6.79 12.10 -10.46
N GLU A 231 7.31 13.30 -10.26
CA GLU A 231 6.56 14.45 -9.70
C GLU A 231 5.48 14.96 -10.66
#